data_3e2c89309e487c78a6e9a0b39678af1a
#
_entry.id   3e2c89309e487c78a6e9a0b39678af1a
#
_cell.length_a   1.000
_cell.length_b   1.000
_cell.length_c   1.000
_cell.angle_alpha   90.00
_cell.angle_beta   90.00
_cell.angle_gamma   90.00
#
_symmetry.space_group_name_H-M   'P 1'
#
loop_
_entity.id
_entity.type
_entity.pdbx_description
1 polymer ?
#
loop_
_entity_poly.entity_id
_entity_poly.type
_entity_poly.pdbx_seq_one_letter_code
_entity_poly.pdbx_strand_id
1 'polypeptide(L)'
;MLNKAIQVAAVAHGTQKRKCTDIPYITHPFMVAMILSEAGYTEDEVVAGVLHDTLEDTHLTEDYIENLFGEHVREIVVGCTEPNRSPSKDNWEERKQHTIDYLKTATSEIRAVSCADKLHNVRCMTTEYEAIGDDLWSWFKAGKDEQEWYYKGLVGSLCDRLE
;
A
#
# COMPACT_ATOMS: atom_id res chain seq x y z
N MET A 1 -15.53 6.64 -11.88
CA MET A 1 -15.40 5.94 -10.55
C MET A 1 -14.43 6.63 -9.62
N LEU A 2 -13.32 7.17 -10.10
CA LEU A 2 -12.22 7.72 -9.29
C LEU A 2 -12.64 8.80 -8.26
N ASN A 3 -13.43 9.80 -8.66
CA ASN A 3 -13.89 10.84 -7.72
C ASN A 3 -14.66 10.25 -6.52
N LYS A 4 -15.48 9.22 -6.75
CA LYS A 4 -16.21 8.53 -5.67
C LYS A 4 -15.27 7.77 -4.75
N ALA A 5 -14.25 7.10 -5.29
CA ALA A 5 -13.24 6.39 -4.51
C ALA A 5 -12.46 7.32 -3.58
N ILE A 6 -12.04 8.49 -4.10
CA ILE A 6 -11.35 9.52 -3.30
C ILE A 6 -12.22 9.98 -2.14
N GLN A 7 -13.52 10.27 -2.38
CA GLN A 7 -14.45 10.67 -1.32
C GLN A 7 -14.62 9.58 -0.26
N VAL A 8 -14.82 8.33 -0.70
CA VAL A 8 -14.99 7.17 0.21
C VAL A 8 -13.73 6.97 1.05
N ALA A 9 -12.54 6.93 0.43
CA ALA A 9 -11.28 6.76 1.14
C ALA A 9 -11.01 7.92 2.12
N ALA A 10 -11.27 9.17 1.71
CA ALA A 10 -11.08 10.34 2.56
C ALA A 10 -11.97 10.30 3.82
N VAL A 11 -13.24 9.89 3.66
CA VAL A 11 -14.16 9.73 4.80
C VAL A 11 -13.74 8.54 5.66
N ALA A 12 -13.37 7.41 5.07
CA ALA A 12 -13.01 6.20 5.80
C ALA A 12 -11.73 6.38 6.64
N HIS A 13 -10.69 6.99 6.07
CA HIS A 13 -9.44 7.29 6.81
C HIS A 13 -9.60 8.46 7.80
N GLY A 14 -10.56 9.36 7.57
CA GLY A 14 -10.96 10.41 8.51
C GLY A 14 -9.77 11.22 9.05
N THR A 15 -9.52 11.12 10.36
CA THR A 15 -8.43 11.84 11.05
C THR A 15 -7.11 11.07 11.11
N GLN A 16 -7.02 9.92 10.46
CA GLN A 16 -5.77 9.14 10.41
C GLN A 16 -4.63 9.96 9.81
N LYS A 17 -3.44 9.82 10.37
CA LYS A 17 -2.25 10.55 9.92
C LYS A 17 -1.16 9.58 9.46
N ARG A 18 -0.28 10.07 8.60
CA ARG A 18 0.97 9.39 8.25
C ARG A 18 1.84 9.28 9.51
N LYS A 19 2.54 8.15 9.61
CA LYS A 19 3.30 7.76 10.78
C LYS A 19 4.29 8.86 11.20
N CYS A 20 4.26 9.22 12.48
CA CYS A 20 5.11 10.24 13.11
C CYS A 20 5.04 11.64 12.46
N THR A 21 3.97 11.94 11.72
CA THR A 21 3.73 13.25 11.09
C THR A 21 2.32 13.76 11.40
N ASP A 22 2.05 15.01 11.04
CA ASP A 22 0.70 15.60 11.05
C ASP A 22 -0.01 15.53 9.68
N ILE A 23 0.62 14.88 8.70
CA ILE A 23 0.09 14.76 7.34
C ILE A 23 -1.13 13.81 7.33
N PRO A 24 -2.29 14.22 6.79
CA PRO A 24 -3.45 13.33 6.65
C PRO A 24 -3.12 12.07 5.84
N TYR A 25 -3.56 10.90 6.32
CA TYR A 25 -3.24 9.61 5.70
C TYR A 25 -3.69 9.52 4.24
N ILE A 26 -4.83 10.13 3.89
CA ILE A 26 -5.38 10.11 2.54
C ILE A 26 -4.40 10.58 1.44
N THR A 27 -3.39 11.37 1.82
CA THR A 27 -2.35 11.80 0.87
C THR A 27 -1.58 10.62 0.28
N HIS A 28 -1.43 9.53 1.03
CA HIS A 28 -0.75 8.32 0.56
C HIS A 28 -1.56 7.57 -0.52
N PRO A 29 -2.81 7.10 -0.27
CA PRO A 29 -3.63 6.48 -1.30
C PRO A 29 -3.83 7.35 -2.54
N PHE A 30 -3.96 8.67 -2.36
CA PHE A 30 -4.05 9.59 -3.49
C PHE A 30 -2.78 9.57 -4.36
N MET A 31 -1.60 9.59 -3.75
CA MET A 31 -0.33 9.53 -4.49
C MET A 31 -0.11 8.16 -5.14
N VAL A 32 -0.56 7.06 -4.52
CA VAL A 32 -0.55 5.73 -5.15
C VAL A 32 -1.37 5.74 -6.44
N ALA A 33 -2.58 6.29 -6.38
CA ALA A 33 -3.45 6.44 -7.56
C ALA A 33 -2.81 7.34 -8.65
N MET A 34 -2.13 8.42 -8.26
CA MET A 34 -1.40 9.29 -9.19
C MET A 34 -0.28 8.54 -9.91
N ILE A 35 0.53 7.76 -9.19
CA ILE A 35 1.60 6.94 -9.76
C ILE A 35 1.03 5.96 -10.81
N LEU A 36 -0.07 5.27 -10.49
CA LEU A 36 -0.74 4.35 -11.41
C LEU A 36 -1.29 5.07 -12.65
N SER A 37 -1.94 6.22 -12.46
CA SER A 37 -2.47 7.03 -13.55
C SER A 37 -1.37 7.55 -14.48
N GLU A 38 -0.26 8.04 -13.94
CA GLU A 38 0.90 8.51 -14.71
C GLU A 38 1.58 7.37 -15.48
N ALA A 39 1.54 6.15 -14.94
CA ALA A 39 2.06 4.95 -15.58
C ALA A 39 1.09 4.36 -16.63
N GLY A 40 -0.11 4.93 -16.81
CA GLY A 40 -1.06 4.53 -17.85
C GLY A 40 -1.93 3.32 -17.50
N TYR A 41 -2.06 2.99 -16.21
CA TYR A 41 -2.95 1.93 -15.75
C TYR A 41 -4.44 2.31 -15.91
N THR A 42 -5.32 1.31 -15.92
CA THR A 42 -6.75 1.48 -16.12
C THR A 42 -7.42 2.19 -14.93
N GLU A 43 -8.68 2.65 -15.13
CA GLU A 43 -9.44 3.31 -14.05
C GLU A 43 -9.63 2.36 -12.85
N ASP A 44 -9.80 1.06 -13.05
CA ASP A 44 -10.01 0.09 -11.97
C ASP A 44 -8.77 -0.04 -11.08
N GLU A 45 -7.57 -0.11 -11.66
CA GLU A 45 -6.32 -0.16 -10.90
C GLU A 45 -6.06 1.17 -10.17
N VAL A 46 -6.35 2.30 -10.80
CA VAL A 46 -6.23 3.63 -10.17
C VAL A 46 -7.21 3.76 -9.00
N VAL A 47 -8.45 3.31 -9.15
CA VAL A 47 -9.48 3.27 -8.10
C VAL A 47 -9.05 2.32 -6.97
N ALA A 48 -8.55 1.14 -7.31
CA ALA A 48 -8.01 0.20 -6.31
C ALA A 48 -6.82 0.81 -5.55
N GLY A 49 -5.96 1.58 -6.23
CA GLY A 49 -4.88 2.33 -5.59
C GLY A 49 -5.35 3.35 -4.56
N VAL A 50 -6.50 4.02 -4.80
CA VAL A 50 -7.12 4.90 -3.79
C VAL A 50 -7.67 4.11 -2.59
N LEU A 51 -8.13 2.88 -2.81
CA LEU A 51 -8.85 2.08 -1.82
C LEU A 51 -7.98 1.03 -1.11
N HIS A 52 -6.73 0.81 -1.54
CA HIS A 52 -5.91 -0.36 -1.19
C HIS A 52 -5.74 -0.60 0.31
N ASP A 53 -5.68 0.46 1.11
CA ASP A 53 -5.52 0.37 2.57
C ASP A 53 -6.85 0.40 3.35
N THR A 54 -7.99 0.60 2.66
CA THR A 54 -9.27 0.82 3.35
C THR A 54 -9.77 -0.41 4.09
N LEU A 55 -9.53 -1.62 3.59
CA LEU A 55 -9.89 -2.87 4.27
C LEU A 55 -9.01 -3.14 5.49
N GLU A 56 -7.74 -2.72 5.45
CA GLU A 56 -6.83 -2.92 6.58
C GLU A 56 -7.02 -1.90 7.69
N ASP A 57 -7.17 -0.64 7.33
CA ASP A 57 -7.00 0.49 8.23
C ASP A 57 -8.31 1.18 8.58
N THR A 58 -9.46 0.77 8.02
CA THR A 58 -10.75 1.39 8.24
C THR A 58 -11.85 0.35 8.56
N HIS A 59 -13.08 0.84 8.67
CA HIS A 59 -14.27 0.00 8.90
C HIS A 59 -14.93 -0.49 7.60
N LEU A 60 -14.38 -0.18 6.43
CA LEU A 60 -14.95 -0.62 5.16
C LEU A 60 -14.84 -2.13 5.00
N THR A 61 -15.83 -2.70 4.32
CA THR A 61 -15.91 -4.14 4.04
C THR A 61 -15.74 -4.42 2.54
N GLU A 62 -15.40 -5.66 2.21
CA GLU A 62 -15.33 -6.13 0.82
C GLU A 62 -16.66 -5.90 0.09
N ASP A 63 -17.79 -6.27 0.70
CA ASP A 63 -19.13 -6.06 0.13
C ASP A 63 -19.41 -4.58 -0.17
N TYR A 64 -18.95 -3.67 0.69
CA TYR A 64 -19.13 -2.24 0.46
C TYR A 64 -18.33 -1.78 -0.77
N ILE A 65 -17.10 -2.25 -0.93
CA ILE A 65 -16.24 -1.93 -2.08
C ILE A 65 -16.86 -2.52 -3.35
N GLU A 66 -17.26 -3.79 -3.33
CA GLU A 66 -17.88 -4.47 -4.47
C GLU A 66 -19.16 -3.77 -4.94
N ASN A 67 -20.05 -3.40 -4.03
CA ASN A 67 -21.31 -2.72 -4.35
C ASN A 67 -21.09 -1.34 -4.99
N LEU A 68 -20.03 -0.63 -4.67
CA LEU A 68 -19.78 0.72 -5.20
C LEU A 68 -18.87 0.75 -6.43
N PHE A 69 -17.93 -0.18 -6.53
CA PHE A 69 -16.84 -0.12 -7.50
C PHE A 69 -16.75 -1.38 -8.38
N GLY A 70 -17.50 -2.43 -8.05
CA GLY A 70 -17.53 -3.69 -8.78
C GLY A 70 -16.56 -4.75 -8.25
N GLU A 71 -16.78 -5.98 -8.70
CA GLU A 71 -16.03 -7.16 -8.27
C GLU A 71 -14.54 -7.05 -8.58
N HIS A 72 -14.18 -6.55 -9.76
CA HIS A 72 -12.79 -6.46 -10.18
C HIS A 72 -11.96 -5.52 -9.28
N VAL A 73 -12.49 -4.33 -8.94
CA VAL A 73 -11.82 -3.42 -8.00
C VAL A 73 -11.70 -4.06 -6.62
N ARG A 74 -12.77 -4.73 -6.13
CA ARG A 74 -12.73 -5.45 -4.85
C ARG A 74 -11.62 -6.52 -4.84
N GLU A 75 -11.49 -7.32 -5.91
CA GLU A 75 -10.44 -8.35 -6.02
C GLU A 75 -9.03 -7.78 -5.91
N ILE A 76 -8.77 -6.65 -6.59
CA ILE A 76 -7.47 -5.99 -6.51
C ILE A 76 -7.21 -5.50 -5.09
N VAL A 77 -8.19 -4.82 -4.45
CA VAL A 77 -8.03 -4.29 -3.09
C VAL A 77 -7.81 -5.42 -2.07
N VAL A 78 -8.59 -6.49 -2.14
CA VAL A 78 -8.40 -7.69 -1.30
C VAL A 78 -7.01 -8.29 -1.50
N GLY A 79 -6.55 -8.37 -2.75
CA GLY A 79 -5.21 -8.87 -3.08
C GLY A 79 -4.06 -8.00 -2.56
N CYS A 80 -4.31 -6.71 -2.30
CA CYS A 80 -3.33 -5.82 -1.67
C CYS A 80 -3.36 -5.87 -0.14
N THR A 81 -4.42 -6.42 0.46
CA THR A 81 -4.64 -6.47 1.91
C THR A 81 -3.81 -7.59 2.56
N GLU A 82 -3.02 -7.28 3.59
CA GLU A 82 -2.28 -8.31 4.34
C GLU A 82 -3.25 -9.23 5.10
N PRO A 83 -3.20 -10.56 4.87
CA PRO A 83 -4.00 -11.48 5.67
C PRO A 83 -3.48 -11.53 7.11
N ASN A 84 -4.39 -11.65 8.08
CA ASN A 84 -4.07 -11.88 9.49
C ASN A 84 -3.17 -10.82 10.15
N ARG A 85 -3.46 -9.55 9.95
CA ARG A 85 -2.75 -8.45 10.61
C ARG A 85 -2.89 -8.52 12.14
N SER A 86 -1.99 -9.27 12.78
CA SER A 86 -1.86 -9.25 14.24
C SER A 86 -1.07 -8.03 14.69
N PRO A 87 -1.47 -7.34 15.76
CA PRO A 87 -0.72 -6.21 16.32
C PRO A 87 0.65 -6.59 16.88
N SER A 88 0.95 -7.91 17.04
CA SER A 88 2.18 -8.39 17.67
C SER A 88 3.39 -8.17 16.75
N LYS A 89 4.54 -7.81 17.36
CA LYS A 89 5.81 -7.69 16.64
C LYS A 89 6.33 -9.06 16.17
N ASP A 90 5.94 -10.11 16.87
CA ASP A 90 6.56 -11.44 16.77
C ASP A 90 6.35 -12.13 15.42
N ASN A 91 5.47 -11.56 14.56
CA ASN A 91 5.21 -12.10 13.22
C ASN A 91 5.46 -11.09 12.08
N TRP A 92 6.21 -10.00 12.33
CA TRP A 92 6.46 -8.98 11.30
C TRP A 92 7.22 -9.58 10.09
N GLU A 93 8.29 -10.28 10.34
CA GLU A 93 9.12 -10.91 9.31
C GLU A 93 8.32 -11.95 8.51
N GLU A 94 7.57 -12.83 9.20
CA GLU A 94 6.72 -13.83 8.56
C GLU A 94 5.67 -13.20 7.63
N ARG A 95 5.00 -12.13 8.08
CA ARG A 95 4.03 -11.41 7.26
C ARG A 95 4.68 -10.76 6.04
N LYS A 96 5.86 -10.14 6.22
CA LYS A 96 6.59 -9.51 5.12
C LYS A 96 7.14 -10.54 4.14
N GLN A 97 7.61 -11.69 4.63
CA GLN A 97 7.98 -12.81 3.77
C GLN A 97 6.78 -13.35 2.98
N HIS A 98 5.62 -13.49 3.63
CA HIS A 98 4.38 -13.87 2.94
C HIS A 98 4.04 -12.89 1.80
N THR A 99 4.13 -11.58 2.04
CA THR A 99 3.89 -10.55 1.01
C THR A 99 4.88 -10.69 -0.16
N ILE A 100 6.17 -10.86 0.14
CA ILE A 100 7.22 -11.09 -0.88
C ILE A 100 6.87 -12.31 -1.75
N ASP A 101 6.49 -13.43 -1.13
CA ASP A 101 6.20 -14.67 -1.85
C ASP A 101 4.89 -14.60 -2.63
N TYR A 102 3.85 -14.00 -2.05
CA TYR A 102 2.57 -13.79 -2.71
C TYR A 102 2.70 -12.94 -3.98
N LEU A 103 3.45 -11.84 -3.93
CA LEU A 103 3.62 -10.94 -5.07
C LEU A 103 4.35 -11.59 -6.26
N LYS A 104 5.09 -12.68 -6.08
CA LYS A 104 5.68 -13.46 -7.18
C LYS A 104 4.62 -14.08 -8.10
N THR A 105 3.44 -14.39 -7.57
CA THR A 105 2.36 -15.12 -8.26
C THR A 105 1.07 -14.33 -8.38
N ALA A 106 0.96 -13.17 -7.74
CA ALA A 106 -0.19 -12.29 -7.83
C ALA A 106 -0.45 -11.80 -9.27
N THR A 107 -1.67 -11.38 -9.54
CA THR A 107 -2.03 -10.83 -10.86
C THR A 107 -1.27 -9.55 -11.17
N SER A 108 -1.19 -9.14 -12.43
CA SER A 108 -0.52 -7.91 -12.87
C SER A 108 -1.07 -6.67 -12.17
N GLU A 109 -2.38 -6.62 -11.97
CA GLU A 109 -3.09 -5.50 -11.36
C GLU A 109 -2.74 -5.37 -9.87
N ILE A 110 -2.76 -6.47 -9.11
CA ILE A 110 -2.36 -6.49 -7.69
C ILE A 110 -0.90 -6.09 -7.55
N ARG A 111 -0.04 -6.61 -8.43
CA ARG A 111 1.40 -6.26 -8.46
C ARG A 111 1.62 -4.78 -8.76
N ALA A 112 0.85 -4.21 -9.69
CA ALA A 112 0.94 -2.79 -10.05
C ALA A 112 0.56 -1.89 -8.87
N VAL A 113 -0.58 -2.15 -8.22
CA VAL A 113 -1.03 -1.37 -7.05
C VAL A 113 -0.04 -1.51 -5.90
N SER A 114 0.42 -2.74 -5.60
CA SER A 114 1.42 -2.98 -4.55
C SER A 114 2.75 -2.30 -4.86
N CYS A 115 3.19 -2.28 -6.13
CA CYS A 115 4.40 -1.58 -6.54
C CYS A 115 4.27 -0.07 -6.34
N ALA A 116 3.16 0.54 -6.74
CA ALA A 116 2.91 1.97 -6.57
C ALA A 116 2.87 2.37 -5.09
N ASP A 117 2.23 1.56 -4.23
CA ASP A 117 2.24 1.74 -2.77
C ASP A 117 3.68 1.74 -2.23
N LYS A 118 4.44 0.69 -2.53
CA LYS A 118 5.81 0.55 -2.00
C LYS A 118 6.73 1.64 -2.55
N LEU A 119 6.58 2.02 -3.81
CA LEU A 119 7.33 3.13 -4.41
C LEU A 119 7.04 4.46 -3.68
N HIS A 120 5.77 4.76 -3.41
CA HIS A 120 5.43 5.97 -2.65
C HIS A 120 6.00 5.94 -1.23
N ASN A 121 5.91 4.79 -0.54
CA ASN A 121 6.47 4.64 0.80
C ASN A 121 8.00 4.84 0.81
N VAL A 122 8.74 4.28 -0.17
CA VAL A 122 10.20 4.49 -0.29
C VAL A 122 10.51 5.96 -0.56
N ARG A 123 9.78 6.63 -1.45
CA ARG A 123 9.97 8.07 -1.72
C ARG A 123 9.81 8.91 -0.45
N CYS A 124 8.77 8.65 0.35
CA CYS A 124 8.58 9.32 1.63
C CYS A 124 9.75 9.05 2.59
N MET A 125 10.14 7.77 2.75
CA MET A 125 11.26 7.41 3.63
C MET A 125 12.58 8.07 3.18
N THR A 126 12.84 8.20 1.88
CA THR A 126 14.03 8.88 1.37
C THR A 126 14.03 10.35 1.75
N THR A 127 12.91 11.05 1.54
CA THR A 127 12.77 12.46 1.89
C THR A 127 12.94 12.69 3.41
N GLU A 128 12.33 11.82 4.22
CA GLU A 128 12.42 11.90 5.67
C GLU A 128 13.84 11.56 6.18
N TYR A 129 14.50 10.57 5.56
CA TYR A 129 15.88 10.23 5.88
C TYR A 129 16.86 11.38 5.57
N GLU A 130 16.66 12.09 4.46
CA GLU A 130 17.44 13.29 4.12
C GLU A 130 17.26 14.40 5.17
N ALA A 131 16.10 14.48 5.81
CA ALA A 131 15.79 15.50 6.81
C ALA A 131 16.30 15.16 8.22
N ILE A 132 16.17 13.89 8.66
CA ILE A 132 16.43 13.48 10.05
C ILE A 132 17.46 12.35 10.20
N GLY A 133 18.00 11.82 9.11
CA GLY A 133 19.01 10.75 9.14
C GLY A 133 18.52 9.46 9.78
N ASP A 134 19.40 8.82 10.55
CA ASP A 134 19.12 7.52 11.17
C ASP A 134 18.02 7.56 12.25
N ASP A 135 17.62 8.73 12.73
CA ASP A 135 16.48 8.88 13.66
C ASP A 135 15.17 8.39 13.03
N LEU A 136 15.07 8.37 11.71
CA LEU A 136 13.95 7.81 10.97
C LEU A 136 13.61 6.38 11.41
N TRP A 137 14.61 5.55 11.66
CA TRP A 137 14.41 4.14 11.94
C TRP A 137 13.67 3.88 13.25
N SER A 138 13.71 4.85 14.18
CA SER A 138 12.92 4.80 15.41
C SER A 138 11.40 4.85 15.17
N TRP A 139 10.96 5.32 14.01
CA TRP A 139 9.55 5.39 13.64
C TRP A 139 8.96 4.01 13.30
N PHE A 140 9.80 3.04 12.99
CA PHE A 140 9.37 1.72 12.55
C PHE A 140 9.49 0.67 13.66
N LYS A 141 8.63 -0.35 13.62
CA LYS A 141 8.70 -1.50 14.54
C LYS A 141 9.91 -2.39 14.24
N ALA A 142 10.29 -2.46 12.96
CA ALA A 142 11.46 -3.16 12.46
C ALA A 142 12.51 -2.13 12.02
N GLY A 143 13.78 -2.38 12.35
CA GLY A 143 14.87 -1.43 12.12
C GLY A 143 15.31 -1.32 10.66
N LYS A 144 16.45 -0.65 10.45
CA LYS A 144 17.00 -0.37 9.12
C LYS A 144 17.24 -1.63 8.31
N ASP A 145 17.89 -2.62 8.92
CA ASP A 145 18.32 -3.85 8.22
C ASP A 145 17.10 -4.68 7.79
N GLU A 146 16.07 -4.75 8.64
CA GLU A 146 14.83 -5.44 8.32
C GLU A 146 14.04 -4.70 7.22
N GLN A 147 14.03 -3.36 7.23
CA GLN A 147 13.42 -2.58 6.16
C GLN A 147 14.16 -2.81 4.85
N GLU A 148 15.49 -2.77 4.85
CA GLU A 148 16.32 -3.02 3.67
C GLU A 148 16.07 -4.43 3.11
N TRP A 149 16.04 -5.46 3.96
CA TRP A 149 15.71 -6.83 3.58
C TRP A 149 14.34 -6.90 2.90
N TYR A 150 13.32 -6.29 3.50
CA TYR A 150 11.96 -6.32 2.97
C TYR A 150 11.87 -5.66 1.58
N TYR A 151 12.43 -4.47 1.43
CA TYR A 151 12.38 -3.77 0.14
C TYR A 151 13.21 -4.46 -0.95
N LYS A 152 14.34 -5.07 -0.62
CA LYS A 152 15.10 -5.91 -1.56
C LYS A 152 14.28 -7.13 -2.01
N GLY A 153 13.59 -7.79 -1.09
CA GLY A 153 12.67 -8.88 -1.40
C GLY A 153 11.54 -8.47 -2.32
N LEU A 154 10.93 -7.30 -2.08
CA LEU A 154 9.89 -6.75 -2.94
C LEU A 154 10.38 -6.44 -4.35
N VAL A 155 11.58 -5.87 -4.50
CA VAL A 155 12.19 -5.64 -5.83
C VAL A 155 12.33 -6.96 -6.58
N GLY A 156 12.86 -8.01 -5.94
CA GLY A 156 12.93 -9.33 -6.53
C GLY A 156 11.58 -9.87 -6.98
N SER A 157 10.53 -9.71 -6.16
CA SER A 157 9.19 -10.22 -6.50
C SER A 157 8.48 -9.43 -7.59
N LEU A 158 8.69 -8.12 -7.66
CA LEU A 158 7.95 -7.22 -8.56
C LEU A 158 8.66 -7.05 -9.91
N CYS A 159 10.00 -7.16 -9.97
CA CYS A 159 10.78 -6.90 -11.17
C CYS A 159 11.10 -8.14 -12.01
N ASP A 160 10.88 -9.36 -11.52
CA ASP A 160 11.22 -10.63 -12.20
C ASP A 160 10.47 -10.87 -13.54
N ARG A 161 9.60 -9.94 -13.95
CA ARG A 161 8.80 -10.06 -15.19
C ARG A 161 8.88 -8.81 -16.07
N LEU A 162 9.88 -7.96 -15.84
CA LEU A 162 10.17 -6.83 -16.72
C LEU A 162 11.20 -7.29 -17.78
N GLU A 163 10.78 -8.18 -18.69
CA GLU A 163 11.48 -8.44 -19.96
C GLU A 163 10.79 -7.72 -21.12
#